data_4f8fc4274198bdc333cc17abbe1b05f7
#
_entry.id   4f8fc4274198bdc333cc17abbe1b05f7
#
_cell.length_a   1.000
_cell.length_b   1.000
_cell.length_c   1.000
_cell.angle_alpha   90.00
_cell.angle_beta   90.00
_cell.angle_gamma   90.00
#
_symmetry.space_group_name_H-M   'P 1'
#
loop_
_entity.id
_entity.type
_entity.pdbx_description
1 polymer ?
#
loop_
_entity_poly.entity_id
_entity_poly.type
_entity_poly.pdbx_seq_one_letter_code
_entity_poly.pdbx_strand_id
1 'polypeptide(L)'
;DAGHNLSDVASLLLAMLAFRLAQAHATPRYTYGYKKSTVLISLLNSVILLIAVGVIVAESIGRMMHPAPIEGGAIAWTAGVGVAINGFTAWLFMKDKDKDLNVKGAYLHMAADALVSVGVLVSGLVISWTGWTVVDPIVGLVVAAVIVASVWSLTRASLRLSLDGVPDGIRVDELERMMTAVPGVEAVHHIHVWAISTTENALTAHVVLTDLPRLEAVKRELKTRLDGAGVHHATLEFESAAERCDDLHD
;
A
#
# COMPACT_ATOMS: atom_id res chain seq x y z
N ASP A 1 18.73 17.44 -8.63
CA ASP A 1 18.94 17.28 -7.17
C ASP A 1 17.89 17.98 -6.31
N ALA A 2 17.55 19.27 -6.52
CA ALA A 2 16.56 19.98 -5.70
C ALA A 2 15.13 19.40 -5.85
N GLY A 3 14.73 19.00 -7.06
CA GLY A 3 13.42 18.39 -7.32
C GLY A 3 13.27 17.01 -6.69
N HIS A 4 14.34 16.23 -6.67
CA HIS A 4 14.39 14.92 -6.04
C HIS A 4 14.25 15.03 -4.52
N ASN A 5 15.06 15.84 -3.87
CA ASN A 5 14.97 16.11 -2.44
C ASN A 5 13.59 16.67 -2.01
N LEU A 6 12.94 17.46 -2.86
CA LEU A 6 11.59 17.95 -2.61
C LEU A 6 10.55 16.82 -2.65
N SER A 7 10.68 15.88 -3.58
CA SER A 7 9.83 14.68 -3.68
C SER A 7 9.94 13.78 -2.44
N ASP A 8 11.16 13.61 -1.92
CA ASP A 8 11.44 12.81 -0.72
C ASP A 8 10.76 13.39 0.51
N VAL A 9 10.95 14.70 0.73
CA VAL A 9 10.31 15.42 1.83
C VAL A 9 8.79 15.39 1.68
N ALA A 10 8.25 15.56 0.46
CA ALA A 10 6.82 15.51 0.20
C ALA A 10 6.23 14.14 0.54
N SER A 11 6.87 13.01 0.16
CA SER A 11 6.42 11.65 0.47
C SER A 11 6.33 11.40 1.98
N LEU A 12 7.34 11.81 2.74
CA LEU A 12 7.34 11.67 4.20
C LEU A 12 6.29 12.55 4.87
N LEU A 13 6.11 13.80 4.40
CA LEU A 13 5.07 14.69 4.89
C LEU A 13 3.67 14.16 4.60
N LEU A 14 3.45 13.57 3.42
CA LEU A 14 2.18 12.92 3.06
C LEU A 14 1.89 11.73 3.98
N ALA A 15 2.87 10.87 4.25
CA ALA A 15 2.71 9.77 5.20
C ALA A 15 2.36 10.28 6.61
N MET A 16 3.04 11.32 7.08
CA MET A 16 2.77 11.94 8.39
C MET A 16 1.37 12.59 8.43
N LEU A 17 0.94 13.22 7.34
CA LEU A 17 -0.41 13.76 7.19
C LEU A 17 -1.47 12.65 7.25
N ALA A 18 -1.23 11.51 6.58
CA ALA A 18 -2.11 10.35 6.63
C ALA A 18 -2.36 9.89 8.07
N PHE A 19 -1.28 9.71 8.85
CA PHE A 19 -1.39 9.30 10.26
C PHE A 19 -2.13 10.33 11.11
N ARG A 20 -1.89 11.63 10.92
CA ARG A 20 -2.61 12.68 11.63
C ARG A 20 -4.10 12.72 11.28
N LEU A 21 -4.44 12.59 10.00
CA LEU A 21 -5.82 12.57 9.55
C LEU A 21 -6.55 11.32 10.04
N ALA A 22 -5.88 10.17 10.10
CA ALA A 22 -6.46 8.92 10.61
C ALA A 22 -6.87 9.02 12.10
N GLN A 23 -6.17 9.87 12.88
CA GLN A 23 -6.47 10.11 14.30
C GLN A 23 -7.51 11.21 14.53
N ALA A 24 -7.92 11.94 13.50
CA ALA A 24 -8.91 12.99 13.62
C ALA A 24 -10.28 12.42 13.96
N HIS A 25 -10.99 13.09 14.86
CA HIS A 25 -12.29 12.65 15.34
C HIS A 25 -13.34 12.60 14.23
N ALA A 26 -14.24 11.64 14.33
CA ALA A 26 -15.41 11.55 13.48
C ALA A 26 -16.30 12.81 13.61
N THR A 27 -16.93 13.20 12.51
CA THR A 27 -17.87 14.32 12.46
C THR A 27 -19.20 13.83 11.88
N PRO A 28 -20.31 14.58 12.03
CA PRO A 28 -21.58 14.19 11.41
C PRO A 28 -21.51 14.05 9.89
N ARG A 29 -20.55 14.70 9.23
CA ARG A 29 -20.34 14.60 7.77
C ARG A 29 -19.39 13.45 7.40
N TYR A 30 -18.46 13.09 8.28
CA TYR A 30 -17.46 12.01 8.11
C TYR A 30 -17.54 11.07 9.30
N THR A 31 -18.46 10.12 9.27
CA THR A 31 -18.80 9.27 10.40
C THR A 31 -17.71 8.29 10.80
N TYR A 32 -16.84 7.88 9.88
CA TYR A 32 -15.61 7.15 10.14
C TYR A 32 -14.39 8.08 10.41
N GLY A 33 -14.61 9.40 10.49
CA GLY A 33 -13.52 10.37 10.50
C GLY A 33 -12.84 10.46 9.14
N TYR A 34 -11.55 10.77 9.15
CA TYR A 34 -10.77 10.90 7.91
C TYR A 34 -9.87 9.66 7.64
N LYS A 35 -10.23 8.51 8.20
CA LYS A 35 -9.43 7.27 8.11
C LYS A 35 -9.15 6.85 6.66
N LYS A 36 -10.12 7.00 5.74
CA LYS A 36 -9.97 6.68 4.32
C LYS A 36 -8.87 7.51 3.62
N SER A 37 -8.50 8.68 4.19
CA SER A 37 -7.40 9.49 3.66
C SER A 37 -6.07 8.75 3.64
N THR A 38 -5.86 7.78 4.53
CA THR A 38 -4.64 6.95 4.54
C THR A 38 -4.49 6.14 3.25
N VAL A 39 -5.60 5.62 2.73
CA VAL A 39 -5.65 4.88 1.46
C VAL A 39 -5.37 5.83 0.28
N LEU A 40 -6.03 7.00 0.26
CA LEU A 40 -5.86 8.00 -0.81
C LEU A 40 -4.44 8.56 -0.84
N ILE A 41 -3.83 8.81 0.32
CA ILE A 41 -2.44 9.28 0.41
C ILE A 41 -1.47 8.20 -0.05
N SER A 42 -1.71 6.93 0.30
CA SER A 42 -0.90 5.82 -0.21
C SER A 42 -0.98 5.71 -1.73
N LEU A 43 -2.17 5.88 -2.31
CA LEU A 43 -2.35 5.91 -3.77
C LEU A 43 -1.60 7.09 -4.39
N LEU A 44 -1.76 8.30 -3.84
CA LEU A 44 -1.05 9.49 -4.31
C LEU A 44 0.47 9.29 -4.27
N ASN A 45 0.99 8.74 -3.16
CA ASN A 45 2.42 8.48 -3.03
C ASN A 45 2.93 7.48 -4.07
N SER A 46 2.16 6.44 -4.36
CA SER A 46 2.52 5.47 -5.41
C SER A 46 2.53 6.11 -6.81
N VAL A 47 1.61 7.05 -7.10
CA VAL A 47 1.58 7.80 -8.36
C VAL A 47 2.80 8.72 -8.48
N ILE A 48 3.18 9.41 -7.40
CA ILE A 48 4.39 10.25 -7.35
C ILE A 48 5.63 9.41 -7.68
N LEU A 49 5.76 8.22 -7.08
CA LEU A 49 6.86 7.29 -7.37
C LEU A 49 6.88 6.86 -8.84
N LEU A 50 5.72 6.55 -9.43
CA LEU A 50 5.65 6.19 -10.86
C LEU A 50 6.05 7.35 -11.78
N ILE A 51 5.70 8.59 -11.43
CA ILE A 51 6.13 9.78 -12.17
C ILE A 51 7.65 9.94 -12.06
N ALA A 52 8.23 9.78 -10.86
CA ALA A 52 9.68 9.85 -10.66
C ALA A 52 10.42 8.81 -11.50
N VAL A 53 9.91 7.59 -11.57
CA VAL A 53 10.47 6.54 -12.45
C VAL A 53 10.35 6.92 -13.93
N GLY A 54 9.23 7.53 -14.32
CA GLY A 54 9.07 8.05 -15.69
C GLY A 54 10.16 9.07 -16.06
N VAL A 55 10.53 9.94 -15.13
CA VAL A 55 11.64 10.89 -15.30
C VAL A 55 12.97 10.15 -15.46
N ILE A 56 13.26 9.15 -14.61
CA ILE A 56 14.49 8.34 -14.72
C ILE A 56 14.59 7.66 -16.10
N VAL A 57 13.49 7.10 -16.59
CA VAL A 57 13.44 6.48 -17.93
C VAL A 57 13.72 7.51 -19.04
N ALA A 58 13.05 8.68 -18.97
CA ALA A 58 13.23 9.74 -19.96
C ALA A 58 14.67 10.27 -19.98
N GLU A 59 15.27 10.49 -18.80
CA GLU A 59 16.68 10.90 -18.68
C GLU A 59 17.63 9.83 -19.19
N SER A 60 17.41 8.56 -18.88
CA SER A 60 18.24 7.46 -19.35
C SER A 60 18.21 7.35 -20.87
N ILE A 61 17.04 7.46 -21.49
CA ILE A 61 16.90 7.48 -22.96
C ILE A 61 17.61 8.73 -23.54
N GLY A 62 17.45 9.89 -22.93
CA GLY A 62 18.13 11.12 -23.35
C GLY A 62 19.65 10.98 -23.33
N ARG A 63 20.22 10.36 -22.27
CA ARG A 63 21.68 10.10 -22.16
C ARG A 63 22.17 9.05 -23.17
N MET A 64 21.34 8.10 -23.57
CA MET A 64 21.67 7.18 -24.66
C MET A 64 21.79 7.90 -25.99
N MET A 65 20.90 8.88 -26.25
CA MET A 65 20.91 9.64 -27.54
C MET A 65 22.00 10.72 -27.57
N HIS A 66 22.33 11.30 -26.42
CA HIS A 66 23.29 12.39 -26.27
C HIS A 66 24.25 12.10 -25.09
N PRO A 67 25.25 11.24 -25.26
CA PRO A 67 26.21 10.93 -24.22
C PRO A 67 26.97 12.18 -23.78
N ALA A 68 26.89 12.50 -22.46
CA ALA A 68 27.65 13.57 -21.85
C ALA A 68 28.82 12.99 -21.05
N PRO A 69 29.96 13.67 -20.93
CA PRO A 69 31.06 13.25 -20.08
C PRO A 69 30.61 13.29 -18.61
N ILE A 70 30.88 12.21 -17.88
CA ILE A 70 30.54 12.07 -16.47
C ILE A 70 31.80 12.40 -15.64
N GLU A 71 31.72 13.42 -14.79
CA GLU A 71 32.77 13.72 -13.81
C GLU A 71 32.65 12.75 -12.61
N GLY A 72 33.36 11.61 -12.68
CA GLY A 72 33.15 10.46 -11.80
C GLY A 72 33.44 10.66 -10.31
N GLY A 73 34.32 11.60 -9.92
CA GLY A 73 34.78 11.67 -8.51
C GLY A 73 33.76 12.27 -7.53
N ALA A 74 33.20 13.44 -7.85
CA ALA A 74 32.22 14.12 -7.00
C ALA A 74 30.87 13.38 -6.95
N ILE A 75 30.48 12.78 -8.07
CA ILE A 75 29.25 12.00 -8.21
C ILE A 75 29.31 10.72 -7.39
N ALA A 76 30.46 10.03 -7.37
CA ALA A 76 30.60 8.81 -6.57
C ALA A 76 30.49 9.07 -5.06
N TRP A 77 31.02 10.19 -4.56
CA TRP A 77 30.93 10.55 -3.16
C TRP A 77 29.47 10.86 -2.75
N THR A 78 28.78 11.70 -3.51
CA THR A 78 27.38 12.05 -3.24
C THR A 78 26.45 10.84 -3.34
N ALA A 79 26.67 9.96 -4.31
CA ALA A 79 25.95 8.69 -4.43
C ALA A 79 26.21 7.75 -3.25
N GLY A 80 27.45 7.67 -2.76
CA GLY A 80 27.80 6.89 -1.57
C GLY A 80 27.08 7.35 -0.31
N VAL A 81 26.98 8.67 -0.10
CA VAL A 81 26.19 9.25 0.99
C VAL A 81 24.69 8.97 0.81
N GLY A 82 24.19 9.08 -0.40
CA GLY A 82 22.79 8.73 -0.74
C GLY A 82 22.46 7.27 -0.41
N VAL A 83 23.31 6.32 -0.81
CA VAL A 83 23.15 4.91 -0.46
C VAL A 83 23.11 4.70 1.06
N ALA A 84 24.01 5.36 1.81
CA ALA A 84 24.07 5.20 3.26
C ALA A 84 22.80 5.75 3.95
N ILE A 85 22.37 6.95 3.60
CA ILE A 85 21.21 7.60 4.24
C ILE A 85 19.92 6.89 3.83
N ASN A 86 19.65 6.74 2.53
CA ASN A 86 18.40 6.17 2.04
C ASN A 86 18.31 4.68 2.32
N GLY A 87 19.43 3.95 2.23
CA GLY A 87 19.50 2.53 2.58
C GLY A 87 19.25 2.28 4.07
N PHE A 88 19.83 3.11 4.96
CA PHE A 88 19.56 3.04 6.39
C PHE A 88 18.10 3.36 6.71
N THR A 89 17.55 4.41 6.08
CA THR A 89 16.15 4.80 6.27
C THR A 89 15.20 3.71 5.77
N ALA A 90 15.47 3.13 4.60
CA ALA A 90 14.69 1.99 4.09
C ALA A 90 14.74 0.79 5.04
N TRP A 91 15.91 0.49 5.61
CA TRP A 91 16.07 -0.57 6.59
C TRP A 91 15.24 -0.36 7.85
N LEU A 92 15.10 0.88 8.32
CA LEU A 92 14.22 1.20 9.47
C LEU A 92 12.74 0.91 9.17
N PHE A 93 12.25 1.19 7.95
CA PHE A 93 10.87 0.91 7.55
C PHE A 93 10.62 -0.56 7.18
N MET A 94 11.67 -1.33 6.89
CA MET A 94 11.55 -2.70 6.36
C MET A 94 10.74 -3.63 7.27
N LYS A 95 10.82 -3.46 8.58
CA LYS A 95 10.13 -4.32 9.57
C LYS A 95 8.59 -4.14 9.54
N ASP A 96 8.11 -2.94 9.27
CA ASP A 96 6.70 -2.59 9.40
C ASP A 96 6.03 -2.31 8.03
N LYS A 97 6.76 -2.45 6.92
CA LYS A 97 6.28 -2.16 5.56
C LYS A 97 5.04 -2.98 5.13
N ASP A 98 4.87 -4.16 5.69
CA ASP A 98 3.75 -5.04 5.32
C ASP A 98 2.51 -4.84 6.21
N LYS A 99 2.61 -3.97 7.23
CA LYS A 99 1.51 -3.66 8.15
C LYS A 99 0.65 -2.49 7.71
N ASP A 100 1.21 -1.56 6.94
CA ASP A 100 0.53 -0.34 6.49
C ASP A 100 1.04 0.10 5.11
N LEU A 101 0.12 0.45 4.19
CA LEU A 101 0.48 0.87 2.83
C LEU A 101 1.28 2.19 2.79
N ASN A 102 1.09 3.10 3.76
CA ASN A 102 1.88 4.34 3.82
C ASN A 102 3.32 4.06 4.27
N VAL A 103 3.50 3.13 5.24
CA VAL A 103 4.84 2.65 5.63
C VAL A 103 5.51 1.93 4.47
N LYS A 104 4.75 1.10 3.73
CA LYS A 104 5.24 0.46 2.50
C LYS A 104 5.64 1.47 1.44
N GLY A 105 4.85 2.54 1.25
CA GLY A 105 5.16 3.63 0.34
C GLY A 105 6.47 4.33 0.72
N ALA A 106 6.65 4.70 1.99
CA ALA A 106 7.88 5.32 2.49
C ALA A 106 9.10 4.39 2.32
N TYR A 107 8.94 3.09 2.64
CA TYR A 107 9.98 2.09 2.40
C TYR A 107 10.38 2.02 0.93
N LEU A 108 9.41 1.91 0.02
CA LEU A 108 9.67 1.79 -1.43
C LEU A 108 10.33 3.04 -1.99
N HIS A 109 9.95 4.23 -1.50
CA HIS A 109 10.58 5.48 -1.88
C HIS A 109 12.06 5.50 -1.49
N MET A 110 12.38 5.28 -0.22
CA MET A 110 13.77 5.25 0.26
C MET A 110 14.61 4.13 -0.38
N ALA A 111 13.99 2.97 -0.63
CA ALA A 111 14.66 1.86 -1.30
C ALA A 111 14.94 2.16 -2.78
N ALA A 112 14.01 2.87 -3.46
CA ALA A 112 14.21 3.32 -4.84
C ALA A 112 15.39 4.30 -4.94
N ASP A 113 15.46 5.28 -4.04
CA ASP A 113 16.53 6.28 -4.01
C ASP A 113 17.90 5.66 -3.70
N ALA A 114 17.92 4.70 -2.75
CA ALA A 114 19.13 3.92 -2.50
C ALA A 114 19.56 3.11 -3.73
N LEU A 115 18.60 2.50 -4.43
CA LEU A 115 18.88 1.70 -5.63
C LEU A 115 19.40 2.56 -6.80
N VAL A 116 18.82 3.74 -7.01
CA VAL A 116 19.31 4.72 -7.98
C VAL A 116 20.74 5.13 -7.64
N SER A 117 21.02 5.44 -6.37
CA SER A 117 22.37 5.81 -5.90
C SER A 117 23.38 4.66 -6.10
N VAL A 118 22.99 3.42 -5.83
CA VAL A 118 23.82 2.23 -6.14
C VAL A 118 24.07 2.11 -7.64
N GLY A 119 23.05 2.32 -8.46
CA GLY A 119 23.16 2.33 -9.92
C GLY A 119 24.20 3.35 -10.40
N VAL A 120 24.12 4.58 -9.88
CA VAL A 120 25.09 5.65 -10.20
C VAL A 120 26.52 5.29 -9.77
N LEU A 121 26.68 4.68 -8.59
CA LEU A 121 28.02 4.20 -8.14
C LEU A 121 28.57 3.12 -9.04
N VAL A 122 27.75 2.11 -9.36
CA VAL A 122 28.19 0.97 -10.21
C VAL A 122 28.53 1.46 -11.62
N SER A 123 27.67 2.28 -12.23
CA SER A 123 27.95 2.83 -13.56
C SER A 123 29.19 3.71 -13.56
N GLY A 124 29.37 4.57 -12.56
CA GLY A 124 30.54 5.42 -12.41
C GLY A 124 31.86 4.61 -12.30
N LEU A 125 31.86 3.52 -11.52
CA LEU A 125 33.02 2.61 -11.41
C LEU A 125 33.31 1.92 -12.74
N VAL A 126 32.31 1.38 -13.41
CA VAL A 126 32.49 0.71 -14.71
C VAL A 126 32.99 1.68 -15.76
N ILE A 127 32.45 2.89 -15.83
CA ILE A 127 32.87 3.93 -16.76
C ILE A 127 34.34 4.35 -16.51
N SER A 128 34.71 4.49 -15.22
CA SER A 128 36.09 4.87 -14.87
C SER A 128 37.14 3.81 -15.32
N TRP A 129 36.74 2.54 -15.39
CA TRP A 129 37.65 1.46 -15.81
C TRP A 129 37.62 1.16 -17.32
N THR A 130 36.44 1.30 -17.93
CA THR A 130 36.22 0.85 -19.33
C THR A 130 36.08 1.99 -20.32
N GLY A 131 35.72 3.21 -19.86
CA GLY A 131 35.33 4.35 -20.69
C GLY A 131 33.95 4.20 -21.35
N TRP A 132 33.17 3.17 -21.02
CA TRP A 132 31.87 2.89 -21.63
C TRP A 132 30.76 3.72 -21.01
N THR A 133 30.47 4.88 -21.55
CA THR A 133 29.43 5.80 -21.04
C THR A 133 27.99 5.27 -21.18
N VAL A 134 27.76 4.30 -22.08
CA VAL A 134 26.44 3.67 -22.32
C VAL A 134 25.98 2.82 -21.12
N VAL A 135 26.87 2.44 -20.23
CA VAL A 135 26.53 1.65 -19.02
C VAL A 135 25.59 2.42 -18.11
N ASP A 136 25.78 3.72 -17.93
CA ASP A 136 24.95 4.55 -17.05
C ASP A 136 23.47 4.53 -17.43
N PRO A 137 23.05 4.87 -18.66
CA PRO A 137 21.64 4.81 -19.02
C PRO A 137 21.08 3.38 -19.03
N ILE A 138 21.87 2.35 -19.32
CA ILE A 138 21.40 0.96 -19.22
C ILE A 138 21.09 0.60 -17.76
N VAL A 139 21.99 0.92 -16.83
CA VAL A 139 21.77 0.71 -15.40
C VAL A 139 20.55 1.49 -14.93
N GLY A 140 20.39 2.75 -15.36
CA GLY A 140 19.21 3.57 -15.06
C GLY A 140 17.91 2.91 -15.50
N LEU A 141 17.85 2.33 -16.71
CA LEU A 141 16.66 1.62 -17.20
C LEU A 141 16.38 0.33 -16.41
N VAL A 142 17.42 -0.43 -16.04
CA VAL A 142 17.28 -1.63 -15.22
C VAL A 142 16.74 -1.26 -13.84
N VAL A 143 17.29 -0.23 -13.21
CA VAL A 143 16.83 0.28 -11.91
C VAL A 143 15.37 0.73 -12.03
N ALA A 144 15.00 1.49 -13.05
CA ALA A 144 13.64 1.93 -13.31
C ALA A 144 12.67 0.75 -13.41
N ALA A 145 13.02 -0.32 -14.12
CA ALA A 145 12.20 -1.52 -14.26
C ALA A 145 11.97 -2.22 -12.91
N VAL A 146 13.01 -2.32 -12.07
CA VAL A 146 12.89 -2.90 -10.72
C VAL A 146 11.97 -2.06 -9.83
N ILE A 147 12.09 -0.73 -9.89
CA ILE A 147 11.26 0.19 -9.10
C ILE A 147 9.79 0.08 -9.55
N VAL A 148 9.51 0.10 -10.87
CA VAL A 148 8.14 -0.06 -11.40
C VAL A 148 7.52 -1.35 -10.89
N ALA A 149 8.21 -2.49 -10.99
CA ALA A 149 7.71 -3.77 -10.51
C ALA A 149 7.35 -3.75 -9.02
N SER A 150 8.17 -3.07 -8.21
CA SER A 150 7.96 -2.94 -6.77
C SER A 150 6.79 -2.02 -6.43
N VAL A 151 6.71 -0.85 -7.07
CA VAL A 151 5.67 0.17 -6.84
C VAL A 151 4.31 -0.29 -7.38
N TRP A 152 4.30 -1.11 -8.44
CA TRP A 152 3.06 -1.62 -9.03
C TRP A 152 2.18 -2.35 -8.01
N SER A 153 2.77 -3.13 -7.12
CA SER A 153 2.03 -3.84 -6.05
C SER A 153 1.35 -2.87 -5.09
N LEU A 154 2.03 -1.78 -4.72
CA LEU A 154 1.47 -0.73 -3.85
C LEU A 154 0.34 0.02 -4.55
N THR A 155 0.55 0.42 -5.81
CA THR A 155 -0.45 1.12 -6.62
C THR A 155 -1.73 0.30 -6.76
N ARG A 156 -1.58 -0.98 -7.12
CA ARG A 156 -2.72 -1.90 -7.28
C ARG A 156 -3.47 -2.11 -5.96
N ALA A 157 -2.76 -2.30 -4.84
CA ALA A 157 -3.39 -2.44 -3.53
C ALA A 157 -4.13 -1.17 -3.12
N SER A 158 -3.49 0.01 -3.23
CA SER A 158 -4.10 1.29 -2.89
C SER A 158 -5.32 1.62 -3.76
N LEU A 159 -5.25 1.33 -5.06
CA LEU A 159 -6.37 1.52 -5.98
C LEU A 159 -7.55 0.61 -5.61
N ARG A 160 -7.29 -0.68 -5.35
CA ARG A 160 -8.32 -1.62 -4.92
C ARG A 160 -9.02 -1.15 -3.64
N LEU A 161 -8.26 -0.74 -2.61
CA LEU A 161 -8.85 -0.22 -1.37
C LEU A 161 -9.58 1.11 -1.55
N SER A 162 -9.18 1.93 -2.55
CA SER A 162 -9.87 3.17 -2.89
C SER A 162 -11.24 2.91 -3.52
N LEU A 163 -11.40 1.78 -4.21
CA LEU A 163 -12.64 1.32 -4.85
C LEU A 163 -13.44 0.36 -3.96
N ASP A 164 -13.21 0.37 -2.67
CA ASP A 164 -13.85 -0.51 -1.68
C ASP A 164 -13.69 -2.01 -1.95
N GLY A 165 -12.64 -2.39 -2.68
CA GLY A 165 -12.30 -3.79 -2.89
C GLY A 165 -11.80 -4.49 -1.61
N VAL A 166 -11.92 -5.80 -1.59
CA VAL A 166 -11.52 -6.63 -0.44
C VAL A 166 -10.03 -6.44 -0.13
N PRO A 167 -9.66 -6.14 1.13
CA PRO A 167 -8.28 -5.96 1.54
C PRO A 167 -7.43 -7.22 1.35
N ASP A 168 -6.12 -7.04 1.12
CA ASP A 168 -5.17 -8.16 1.09
C ASP A 168 -5.19 -8.92 2.42
N GLY A 169 -5.11 -10.24 2.32
CA GLY A 169 -5.13 -11.13 3.50
C GLY A 169 -6.53 -11.50 3.99
N ILE A 170 -7.61 -10.90 3.46
CA ILE A 170 -8.98 -11.29 3.76
C ILE A 170 -9.56 -12.10 2.58
N ARG A 171 -10.12 -13.24 2.88
CA ARG A 171 -10.80 -14.12 1.92
C ARG A 171 -12.26 -14.29 2.31
N VAL A 172 -13.15 -13.78 1.46
CA VAL A 172 -14.60 -13.79 1.71
C VAL A 172 -15.13 -15.20 1.91
N ASP A 173 -14.66 -16.16 1.11
CA ASP A 173 -15.02 -17.57 1.22
C ASP A 173 -14.60 -18.23 2.54
N GLU A 174 -13.51 -17.76 3.15
CA GLU A 174 -13.07 -18.22 4.47
C GLU A 174 -13.88 -17.56 5.59
N LEU A 175 -14.22 -16.28 5.45
CA LEU A 175 -15.10 -15.60 6.39
C LEU A 175 -16.50 -16.23 6.41
N GLU A 176 -17.08 -16.51 5.25
CA GLU A 176 -18.38 -17.17 5.13
C GLU A 176 -18.38 -18.53 5.86
N ARG A 177 -17.37 -19.37 5.57
CA ARG A 177 -17.23 -20.69 6.24
C ARG A 177 -17.04 -20.55 7.75
N MET A 178 -16.22 -19.60 8.19
CA MET A 178 -15.98 -19.34 9.61
C MET A 178 -17.25 -18.86 10.33
N MET A 179 -18.03 -18.00 9.69
CA MET A 179 -19.29 -17.47 10.26
C MET A 179 -20.37 -18.55 10.29
N THR A 180 -20.53 -19.34 9.22
CA THR A 180 -21.48 -20.44 9.14
C THR A 180 -21.16 -21.56 10.13
N ALA A 181 -19.90 -21.74 10.50
CA ALA A 181 -19.49 -22.73 11.50
C ALA A 181 -19.86 -22.34 12.96
N VAL A 182 -20.45 -21.17 13.20
CA VAL A 182 -20.92 -20.77 14.54
C VAL A 182 -22.23 -21.48 14.86
N PRO A 183 -22.33 -22.20 15.99
CA PRO A 183 -23.55 -22.90 16.37
C PRO A 183 -24.76 -21.97 16.49
N GLY A 184 -25.79 -22.19 15.68
CA GLY A 184 -27.01 -21.38 15.60
C GLY A 184 -27.06 -20.52 14.34
N VAL A 185 -26.02 -20.50 13.52
CA VAL A 185 -26.02 -19.93 12.17
C VAL A 185 -26.42 -21.01 11.18
N GLU A 186 -27.40 -20.74 10.35
CA GLU A 186 -27.85 -21.62 9.28
C GLU A 186 -27.15 -21.29 7.95
N ALA A 187 -27.09 -19.97 7.63
CA ALA A 187 -26.45 -19.46 6.43
C ALA A 187 -25.91 -18.06 6.65
N VAL A 188 -24.99 -17.64 5.80
CA VAL A 188 -24.47 -16.27 5.71
C VAL A 188 -24.45 -15.86 4.25
N HIS A 189 -24.93 -14.66 3.93
CA HIS A 189 -24.95 -14.14 2.57
C HIS A 189 -24.78 -12.60 2.57
N HIS A 190 -24.72 -11.96 1.40
CA HIS A 190 -24.47 -10.53 1.21
C HIS A 190 -23.27 -10.03 2.00
N ILE A 191 -22.15 -10.76 1.90
CA ILE A 191 -20.92 -10.41 2.58
C ILE A 191 -20.18 -9.35 1.78
N HIS A 192 -20.10 -8.13 2.30
CA HIS A 192 -19.29 -7.07 1.75
C HIS A 192 -18.16 -6.73 2.71
N VAL A 193 -16.93 -6.64 2.20
CA VAL A 193 -15.74 -6.31 2.99
C VAL A 193 -14.98 -5.19 2.31
N TRP A 194 -14.66 -4.14 3.05
CA TRP A 194 -13.89 -3.01 2.54
C TRP A 194 -12.94 -2.47 3.61
N ALA A 195 -11.97 -1.65 3.17
CA ALA A 195 -11.06 -0.96 4.06
C ALA A 195 -11.63 0.40 4.49
N ILE A 196 -11.68 0.67 5.79
CA ILE A 196 -11.93 2.01 6.35
C ILE A 196 -10.65 2.85 6.30
N SER A 197 -9.50 2.20 6.53
CA SER A 197 -8.15 2.78 6.44
C SER A 197 -7.18 1.75 5.87
N THR A 198 -5.90 2.06 5.82
CA THR A 198 -4.86 1.09 5.45
C THR A 198 -4.66 -0.03 6.48
N THR A 199 -5.25 0.10 7.66
CA THR A 199 -5.09 -0.85 8.79
C THR A 199 -6.40 -1.32 9.42
N GLU A 200 -7.54 -0.74 9.04
CA GLU A 200 -8.84 -1.11 9.61
C GLU A 200 -9.81 -1.51 8.51
N ASN A 201 -10.49 -2.64 8.71
CA ASN A 201 -11.45 -3.20 7.77
C ASN A 201 -12.86 -3.24 8.37
N ALA A 202 -13.85 -3.07 7.51
CA ALA A 202 -15.26 -3.21 7.83
C ALA A 202 -15.90 -4.36 7.04
N LEU A 203 -16.99 -4.88 7.57
CA LEU A 203 -17.80 -5.89 6.95
C LEU A 203 -19.28 -5.62 7.22
N THR A 204 -20.10 -5.87 6.21
CA THR A 204 -21.54 -6.11 6.38
C THR A 204 -21.86 -7.53 5.93
N ALA A 205 -22.80 -8.18 6.59
CA ALA A 205 -23.30 -9.50 6.19
C ALA A 205 -24.70 -9.74 6.76
N HIS A 206 -25.47 -10.56 6.04
CA HIS A 206 -26.73 -11.11 6.51
C HIS A 206 -26.47 -12.50 7.11
N VAL A 207 -27.05 -12.77 8.28
CA VAL A 207 -26.83 -14.00 9.04
C VAL A 207 -28.19 -14.63 9.36
N VAL A 208 -28.47 -15.75 8.74
CA VAL A 208 -29.70 -16.52 8.98
C VAL A 208 -29.50 -17.36 10.23
N LEU A 209 -30.40 -17.22 11.22
CA LEU A 209 -30.38 -17.95 12.48
C LEU A 209 -31.40 -19.09 12.50
N THR A 210 -30.97 -20.23 13.01
CA THR A 210 -31.87 -21.37 13.31
C THR A 210 -32.76 -21.10 14.53
N ASP A 211 -32.30 -20.23 15.45
CA ASP A 211 -32.97 -19.97 16.75
C ASP A 211 -32.72 -18.53 17.21
N LEU A 212 -33.73 -17.68 17.05
CA LEU A 212 -33.66 -16.25 17.41
C LEU A 212 -33.28 -15.96 18.90
N PRO A 213 -33.77 -16.70 19.92
CA PRO A 213 -33.30 -16.57 21.29
C PRO A 213 -31.79 -16.62 21.50
N ARG A 214 -31.04 -17.24 20.60
CA ARG A 214 -29.57 -17.32 20.68
C ARG A 214 -28.84 -16.13 20.04
N LEU A 215 -29.54 -15.17 19.45
CA LEU A 215 -29.00 -14.05 18.69
C LEU A 215 -27.83 -13.34 19.42
N GLU A 216 -27.97 -12.97 20.66
CA GLU A 216 -26.95 -12.24 21.40
C GLU A 216 -25.67 -13.08 21.62
N ALA A 217 -25.80 -14.37 21.82
CA ALA A 217 -24.66 -15.29 21.95
C ALA A 217 -23.93 -15.48 20.63
N VAL A 218 -24.67 -15.71 19.53
CA VAL A 218 -24.14 -15.86 18.19
C VAL A 218 -23.46 -14.57 17.73
N LYS A 219 -24.09 -13.41 17.93
CA LYS A 219 -23.55 -12.11 17.60
C LYS A 219 -22.19 -11.83 18.29
N ARG A 220 -22.07 -12.17 19.55
CA ARG A 220 -20.82 -12.00 20.30
C ARG A 220 -19.72 -12.90 19.76
N GLU A 221 -20.03 -14.16 19.49
CA GLU A 221 -19.09 -15.13 18.93
C GLU A 221 -18.63 -14.70 17.53
N LEU A 222 -19.57 -14.32 16.66
CA LEU A 222 -19.24 -13.82 15.31
C LEU A 222 -18.31 -12.60 15.35
N LYS A 223 -18.63 -11.60 16.20
CA LYS A 223 -17.77 -10.42 16.32
C LYS A 223 -16.37 -10.75 16.82
N THR A 224 -16.23 -11.68 17.75
CA THR A 224 -14.93 -12.13 18.25
C THR A 224 -14.12 -12.82 17.15
N ARG A 225 -14.75 -13.68 16.36
CA ARG A 225 -14.08 -14.38 15.25
C ARG A 225 -13.71 -13.43 14.12
N LEU A 226 -14.59 -12.48 13.77
CA LEU A 226 -14.34 -11.47 12.74
C LEU A 226 -13.19 -10.53 13.13
N ASP A 227 -13.12 -10.11 14.39
CA ASP A 227 -12.00 -9.32 14.91
C ASP A 227 -10.68 -10.08 14.80
N GLY A 228 -10.67 -11.36 15.18
CA GLY A 228 -9.50 -12.25 14.98
C GLY A 228 -9.11 -12.48 13.52
N ALA A 229 -10.05 -12.31 12.58
CA ALA A 229 -9.81 -12.37 11.14
C ALA A 229 -9.44 -11.02 10.50
N GLY A 230 -9.22 -9.96 11.32
CA GLY A 230 -8.82 -8.63 10.85
C GLY A 230 -9.98 -7.74 10.42
N VAL A 231 -11.22 -8.08 10.79
CA VAL A 231 -12.43 -7.27 10.58
C VAL A 231 -12.85 -6.63 11.89
N HIS A 232 -12.42 -5.40 12.12
CA HIS A 232 -12.62 -4.68 13.39
C HIS A 232 -13.98 -3.97 13.49
N HIS A 233 -14.66 -3.76 12.34
CA HIS A 233 -15.95 -3.10 12.30
C HIS A 233 -16.95 -3.94 11.51
N ALA A 234 -17.75 -4.75 12.23
CA ALA A 234 -18.75 -5.63 11.61
C ALA A 234 -20.17 -5.15 11.96
N THR A 235 -20.99 -4.96 10.92
CA THR A 235 -22.43 -4.77 10.98
C THR A 235 -23.09 -6.04 10.46
N LEU A 236 -23.88 -6.70 11.32
CA LEU A 236 -24.53 -7.96 10.99
C LEU A 236 -26.05 -7.74 11.06
N GLU A 237 -26.74 -8.06 9.98
CA GLU A 237 -28.17 -8.16 9.92
C GLU A 237 -28.57 -9.61 10.21
N PHE A 238 -29.49 -9.82 11.17
CA PHE A 238 -29.91 -11.14 11.56
C PHE A 238 -31.31 -11.42 11.02
N GLU A 239 -31.42 -12.53 10.34
CA GLU A 239 -32.64 -13.01 9.69
C GLU A 239 -33.12 -14.32 10.32
N SER A 240 -34.44 -14.56 10.25
CA SER A 240 -35.02 -15.87 10.55
C SER A 240 -35.05 -16.73 9.29
N ALA A 241 -34.96 -18.05 9.43
CA ALA A 241 -35.09 -18.97 8.31
C ALA A 241 -36.45 -18.88 7.56
N ALA A 242 -37.45 -18.21 8.17
CA ALA A 242 -38.76 -17.98 7.57
C ALA A 242 -38.83 -16.73 6.67
N GLU A 243 -37.93 -15.77 6.87
CA GLU A 243 -37.82 -14.56 6.06
C GLU A 243 -36.66 -14.70 5.06
N ARG A 244 -36.98 -14.66 3.78
CA ARG A 244 -35.94 -14.59 2.74
C ARG A 244 -35.60 -13.13 2.49
N CYS A 245 -34.33 -12.83 2.42
CA CYS A 245 -33.85 -11.55 1.92
C CYS A 245 -34.32 -11.37 0.47
N ASP A 246 -35.07 -10.28 0.21
CA ASP A 246 -35.53 -9.90 -1.14
C ASP A 246 -34.53 -9.01 -1.87
N ASP A 247 -33.33 -8.79 -1.33
CA ASP A 247 -32.29 -8.01 -1.98
C ASP A 247 -31.76 -8.73 -3.22
N LEU A 248 -32.23 -8.25 -4.37
CA LEU A 248 -31.97 -8.79 -5.72
C LEU A 248 -30.57 -8.42 -6.27
N HIS A 249 -29.61 -8.08 -5.43
CA HIS A 249 -28.27 -7.66 -5.84
C HIS A 249 -27.22 -8.70 -5.47
N ASP A 250 -27.20 -9.80 -6.20
CA ASP A 250 -26.06 -10.70 -6.34
C ASP A 250 -25.16 -10.26 -7.53
#